data_604d21cd6bd8002c8bd27a3e8bb727fe
#
_entry.id   604d21cd6bd8002c8bd27a3e8bb727fe
#
_cell.length_a   1.000
_cell.length_b   1.000
_cell.length_c   1.000
_cell.angle_alpha   90.00
_cell.angle_beta   90.00
_cell.angle_gamma   90.00
#
_symmetry.space_group_name_H-M   'P 1'
#
loop_
_entity.id
_entity.type
_entity.pdbx_description
1 polymer ?
#
loop_
_entity_poly.entity_id
_entity_poly.type
_entity_poly.pdbx_seq_one_letter_code
_entity_poly.pdbx_strand_id
1 'polypeptide(L)'
;MSIKSVAEFTHLKANVLNDYYKNHLSGFHSWNQKKHSEEFTLYACNLGEHLAIDESSLSNGELYTIVTNKDGHGRKGTLVAMVKGVKSDFIIKKLQRLPAGKRAMVKSVTMDMSNSMYKIVRKCFPNAEQIVDRFHVQKLMYDALQDLRIKHRWEVMAEDNRMRALYKEKGLEYKPEILSCGDTLKQLMVRCSRLLVRKPNDWTESQTERAKVLFCRFPDMKEFYYLALRLGKIYSDYDNKDVARPKLALWFNQVEQWNCEEFNTVIKTCLLYTSPSPRDSTS
;
A
#
# COMPACT_ATOMS: atom_id res chain seq x y z
N MET A 1 10.07 -22.03 -16.30
CA MET A 1 10.38 -21.50 -17.65
C MET A 1 9.15 -20.81 -18.20
N SER A 2 9.27 -19.65 -18.86
CA SER A 2 8.10 -18.99 -19.49
C SER A 2 7.73 -19.69 -20.80
N ILE A 3 6.46 -19.59 -21.22
CA ILE A 3 6.03 -20.15 -22.53
C ILE A 3 6.86 -19.56 -23.68
N LYS A 4 7.25 -18.27 -23.55
CA LYS A 4 8.11 -17.62 -24.53
C LYS A 4 9.49 -18.28 -24.63
N SER A 5 10.13 -18.57 -23.49
CA SER A 5 11.44 -19.26 -23.46
C SER A 5 11.36 -20.68 -24.02
N VAL A 6 10.25 -21.40 -23.75
CA VAL A 6 10.02 -22.73 -24.33
C VAL A 6 9.80 -22.64 -25.83
N ALA A 7 9.06 -21.63 -26.30
CA ALA A 7 8.80 -21.39 -27.72
C ALA A 7 10.11 -21.09 -28.49
N GLU A 8 10.98 -20.27 -27.93
CA GLU A 8 12.30 -19.98 -28.49
C GLU A 8 13.17 -21.25 -28.58
N PHE A 9 13.17 -22.06 -27.51
CA PHE A 9 13.93 -23.32 -27.48
C PHE A 9 13.42 -24.37 -28.46
N THR A 10 12.10 -24.47 -28.62
CA THR A 10 11.46 -25.48 -29.48
C THR A 10 11.22 -24.98 -30.92
N HIS A 11 11.57 -23.75 -31.25
CA HIS A 11 11.30 -23.08 -32.53
C HIS A 11 9.80 -23.08 -32.93
N LEU A 12 8.91 -23.12 -31.92
CA LEU A 12 7.46 -23.06 -32.13
C LEU A 12 6.93 -21.65 -31.81
N LYS A 13 5.78 -21.31 -32.37
CA LYS A 13 5.12 -20.05 -32.02
C LYS A 13 4.55 -20.13 -30.60
N ALA A 14 4.82 -19.08 -29.74
CA ALA A 14 4.35 -19.06 -28.37
C ALA A 14 2.84 -19.25 -28.23
N ASN A 15 2.04 -18.72 -29.16
CA ASN A 15 0.58 -18.90 -29.18
C ASN A 15 0.18 -20.39 -29.36
N VAL A 16 0.84 -21.09 -30.27
CA VAL A 16 0.59 -22.51 -30.51
C VAL A 16 0.90 -23.34 -29.27
N LEU A 17 2.03 -23.08 -28.62
CA LEU A 17 2.40 -23.74 -27.37
C LEU A 17 1.42 -23.44 -26.25
N ASN A 18 0.97 -22.20 -26.12
CA ASN A 18 0.00 -21.80 -25.12
C ASN A 18 -1.35 -22.53 -25.33
N ASP A 19 -1.82 -22.57 -26.55
CA ASP A 19 -3.06 -23.25 -26.90
C ASP A 19 -2.95 -24.77 -26.70
N TYR A 20 -1.82 -25.38 -27.07
CA TYR A 20 -1.54 -26.77 -26.79
C TYR A 20 -1.51 -27.11 -25.31
N TYR A 21 -0.78 -26.30 -24.51
CA TYR A 21 -0.75 -26.43 -23.08
C TYR A 21 -2.15 -26.30 -22.45
N LYS A 22 -2.89 -25.26 -22.83
CA LYS A 22 -4.25 -25.00 -22.33
C LYS A 22 -5.20 -26.15 -22.66
N ASN A 23 -5.14 -26.66 -23.87
CA ASN A 23 -6.12 -27.61 -24.39
C ASN A 23 -5.79 -29.09 -24.11
N HIS A 24 -4.51 -29.42 -23.92
CA HIS A 24 -4.06 -30.80 -23.79
C HIS A 24 -3.31 -31.13 -22.51
N LEU A 25 -2.60 -30.17 -21.91
CA LEU A 25 -1.72 -30.44 -20.75
C LEU A 25 -2.23 -29.88 -19.42
N SER A 26 -2.94 -28.76 -19.43
CA SER A 26 -3.28 -28.03 -18.21
C SER A 26 -4.49 -28.59 -17.44
N GLY A 27 -5.22 -29.53 -17.98
CA GLY A 27 -6.50 -29.97 -17.41
C GLY A 27 -7.60 -28.90 -17.39
N PHE A 28 -7.41 -27.77 -18.10
CA PHE A 28 -8.34 -26.64 -18.10
C PHE A 28 -9.75 -27.01 -18.54
N HIS A 29 -9.88 -28.01 -19.46
CA HIS A 29 -11.17 -28.47 -19.94
C HIS A 29 -11.99 -29.23 -18.89
N SER A 30 -11.34 -29.96 -17.98
CA SER A 30 -11.96 -30.71 -16.89
C SER A 30 -12.13 -29.91 -15.61
N TRP A 31 -11.65 -28.65 -15.59
CA TRP A 31 -11.73 -27.81 -14.40
C TRP A 31 -13.17 -27.39 -14.10
N ASN A 32 -13.65 -27.73 -12.91
CA ASN A 32 -15.03 -27.54 -12.49
C ASN A 32 -15.47 -26.06 -12.41
N GLN A 33 -14.53 -25.11 -12.30
CA GLN A 33 -14.81 -23.69 -12.25
C GLN A 33 -14.68 -22.97 -13.62
N LYS A 34 -14.37 -23.70 -14.69
CA LYS A 34 -14.15 -23.13 -16.03
C LYS A 34 -15.28 -22.19 -16.48
N LYS A 35 -16.55 -22.54 -16.19
CA LYS A 35 -17.74 -21.78 -16.63
C LYS A 35 -17.82 -20.36 -16.10
N HIS A 36 -17.19 -20.09 -14.95
CA HIS A 36 -17.24 -18.78 -14.29
C HIS A 36 -15.86 -18.22 -13.93
N SER A 37 -14.78 -18.85 -14.41
CA SER A 37 -13.40 -18.48 -14.09
C SER A 37 -13.02 -17.08 -14.57
N GLU A 38 -13.71 -16.52 -15.56
CA GLU A 38 -13.51 -15.15 -16.02
C GLU A 38 -14.06 -14.11 -15.05
N GLU A 39 -15.08 -14.48 -14.26
CA GLU A 39 -15.65 -13.60 -13.25
C GLU A 39 -15.09 -13.85 -11.85
N PHE A 40 -14.97 -15.12 -11.47
CA PHE A 40 -14.50 -15.49 -10.13
C PHE A 40 -14.02 -16.95 -10.07
N THR A 41 -13.14 -17.20 -9.11
CA THR A 41 -12.75 -18.56 -8.68
C THR A 41 -12.82 -18.64 -7.16
N LEU A 42 -13.27 -19.81 -6.64
CA LEU A 42 -13.43 -20.06 -5.21
C LEU A 42 -12.80 -21.41 -4.83
N TYR A 43 -11.98 -21.41 -3.79
CA TYR A 43 -11.29 -22.59 -3.28
C TYR A 43 -11.62 -22.79 -1.79
N ALA A 44 -12.79 -23.34 -1.50
CA ALA A 44 -13.28 -23.55 -0.14
C ALA A 44 -12.38 -24.47 0.71
N CYS A 45 -11.55 -25.31 0.08
CA CYS A 45 -10.56 -26.14 0.78
C CYS A 45 -9.40 -25.34 1.36
N ASN A 46 -9.14 -24.14 0.84
CA ASN A 46 -8.04 -23.29 1.26
C ASN A 46 -8.44 -22.28 2.37
N LEU A 47 -9.72 -22.25 2.79
CA LEU A 47 -10.15 -21.44 3.92
C LEU A 47 -9.43 -21.87 5.18
N GLY A 48 -8.78 -20.91 5.86
CA GLY A 48 -8.15 -21.05 7.17
C GLY A 48 -8.77 -20.11 8.21
N GLU A 49 -8.20 -20.06 9.38
CA GLU A 49 -8.65 -19.19 10.48
C GLU A 49 -8.24 -17.73 10.27
N HIS A 50 -7.13 -17.49 9.56
CA HIS A 50 -6.59 -16.15 9.32
C HIS A 50 -6.49 -15.86 7.83
N LEU A 51 -7.28 -14.89 7.37
CA LEU A 51 -7.33 -14.51 5.96
C LEU A 51 -6.73 -13.11 5.72
N ALA A 52 -6.39 -12.84 4.48
CA ALA A 52 -6.18 -11.49 3.97
C ALA A 52 -7.07 -11.25 2.75
N ILE A 53 -7.58 -10.05 2.62
CA ILE A 53 -8.32 -9.57 1.43
C ILE A 53 -7.68 -8.29 0.92
N ASP A 54 -7.44 -8.22 -0.38
CA ASP A 54 -6.77 -7.11 -1.02
C ASP A 54 -7.29 -6.93 -2.46
N GLU A 55 -7.09 -5.74 -3.02
CA GLU A 55 -7.36 -5.43 -4.43
C GLU A 55 -6.06 -5.45 -5.22
N SER A 56 -6.08 -6.15 -6.33
CA SER A 56 -4.90 -6.25 -7.19
C SER A 56 -5.25 -5.97 -8.65
N SER A 57 -4.42 -5.15 -9.29
CA SER A 57 -4.49 -4.96 -10.73
C SER A 57 -3.63 -6.02 -11.41
N LEU A 58 -4.25 -6.82 -12.26
CA LEU A 58 -3.55 -7.79 -13.11
C LEU A 58 -3.30 -7.18 -14.51
N SER A 59 -2.89 -8.02 -15.45
CA SER A 59 -2.63 -7.59 -16.82
C SER A 59 -3.85 -6.86 -17.43
N ASN A 60 -3.58 -5.88 -18.29
CA ASN A 60 -4.57 -5.04 -18.98
C ASN A 60 -5.42 -4.10 -18.08
N GLY A 61 -4.96 -3.81 -16.85
CA GLY A 61 -5.66 -2.89 -15.96
C GLY A 61 -6.93 -3.46 -15.32
N GLU A 62 -7.16 -4.75 -15.44
CA GLU A 62 -8.28 -5.41 -14.78
C GLU A 62 -8.04 -5.50 -13.27
N LEU A 63 -9.02 -5.05 -12.49
CA LEU A 63 -9.00 -5.10 -11.03
C LEU A 63 -9.66 -6.38 -10.53
N TYR A 64 -9.04 -6.99 -9.53
CA TYR A 64 -9.54 -8.18 -8.86
C TYR A 64 -9.48 -8.00 -7.34
N THR A 65 -10.52 -8.49 -6.66
CA THR A 65 -10.48 -8.70 -5.21
C THR A 65 -10.00 -10.12 -4.94
N ILE A 66 -8.93 -10.24 -4.17
CA ILE A 66 -8.26 -11.51 -3.88
C ILE A 66 -8.36 -11.80 -2.38
N VAL A 67 -8.78 -13.02 -2.04
CA VAL A 67 -8.81 -13.52 -0.67
C VAL A 67 -7.80 -14.65 -0.55
N THR A 68 -6.90 -14.52 0.42
CA THR A 68 -5.84 -15.51 0.67
C THR A 68 -5.84 -16.00 2.11
N ASN A 69 -5.41 -17.23 2.32
CA ASN A 69 -5.15 -17.80 3.63
C ASN A 69 -3.73 -17.40 4.07
N LYS A 70 -3.62 -16.62 5.16
CA LYS A 70 -2.35 -16.16 5.71
C LYS A 70 -1.49 -17.28 6.27
N ASP A 71 -2.12 -18.31 6.82
CA ASP A 71 -1.41 -19.46 7.43
C ASP A 71 -0.61 -20.27 6.39
N GLY A 72 -0.97 -20.12 5.12
CA GLY A 72 -0.27 -20.76 4.01
C GLY A 72 1.01 -20.05 3.55
N HIS A 73 1.30 -18.83 4.06
CA HIS A 73 2.53 -18.06 3.76
C HIS A 73 2.87 -17.95 2.26
N GLY A 74 1.87 -17.77 1.40
CA GLY A 74 2.05 -17.64 -0.04
C GLY A 74 2.36 -18.94 -0.79
N ARG A 75 2.29 -20.09 -0.12
CA ARG A 75 2.50 -21.41 -0.75
C ARG A 75 1.32 -21.81 -1.63
N LYS A 76 1.50 -22.87 -2.43
CA LYS A 76 0.41 -23.50 -3.19
C LYS A 76 -0.76 -23.82 -2.25
N GLY A 77 -1.99 -23.47 -2.65
CA GLY A 77 -3.19 -23.69 -1.86
C GLY A 77 -3.57 -22.53 -0.90
N THR A 78 -2.91 -21.37 -0.98
CA THR A 78 -3.29 -20.19 -0.18
C THR A 78 -4.40 -19.35 -0.80
N LEU A 79 -4.63 -19.42 -2.09
CA LEU A 79 -5.71 -18.68 -2.75
C LEU A 79 -7.06 -19.25 -2.35
N VAL A 80 -7.88 -18.44 -1.66
CA VAL A 80 -9.25 -18.78 -1.25
C VAL A 80 -10.26 -18.33 -2.28
N ALA A 81 -10.12 -17.10 -2.77
CA ALA A 81 -11.00 -16.55 -3.77
C ALA A 81 -10.29 -15.50 -4.62
N MET A 82 -10.68 -15.41 -5.86
CA MET A 82 -10.32 -14.35 -6.78
C MET A 82 -11.59 -13.92 -7.52
N VAL A 83 -11.98 -12.65 -7.38
CA VAL A 83 -13.23 -12.11 -7.94
C VAL A 83 -12.90 -10.89 -8.77
N LYS A 84 -13.31 -10.87 -10.04
CA LYS A 84 -13.11 -9.73 -10.94
C LYS A 84 -13.94 -8.55 -10.48
N GLY A 85 -13.29 -7.40 -10.29
CA GLY A 85 -13.88 -6.14 -9.84
C GLY A 85 -13.70 -5.85 -8.36
N VAL A 86 -14.18 -4.67 -7.95
CA VAL A 86 -14.02 -4.10 -6.59
C VAL A 86 -15.35 -3.69 -5.95
N LYS A 87 -16.49 -3.91 -6.64
CA LYS A 87 -17.82 -3.55 -6.10
C LYS A 87 -18.23 -4.49 -4.97
N SER A 88 -18.34 -3.96 -3.75
CA SER A 88 -18.57 -4.74 -2.54
C SER A 88 -19.76 -5.71 -2.64
N ASP A 89 -20.91 -5.27 -3.16
CA ASP A 89 -22.12 -6.12 -3.24
C ASP A 89 -21.93 -7.32 -4.19
N PHE A 90 -21.22 -7.10 -5.29
CA PHE A 90 -20.89 -8.17 -6.22
C PHE A 90 -19.94 -9.20 -5.56
N ILE A 91 -18.88 -8.72 -4.88
CA ILE A 91 -17.91 -9.56 -4.20
C ILE A 91 -18.58 -10.36 -3.08
N ILE A 92 -19.42 -9.72 -2.26
CA ILE A 92 -20.19 -10.37 -1.21
C ILE A 92 -21.00 -11.53 -1.78
N LYS A 93 -21.75 -11.29 -2.87
CA LYS A 93 -22.58 -12.32 -3.52
C LYS A 93 -21.75 -13.52 -3.99
N LYS A 94 -20.50 -13.29 -4.44
CA LYS A 94 -19.60 -14.39 -4.88
C LYS A 94 -18.99 -15.11 -3.67
N LEU A 95 -18.47 -14.38 -2.66
CA LEU A 95 -17.87 -14.97 -1.47
C LEU A 95 -18.88 -15.74 -0.61
N GLN A 96 -20.16 -15.33 -0.59
CA GLN A 96 -21.22 -16.05 0.12
C GLN A 96 -21.52 -17.45 -0.46
N ARG A 97 -21.01 -17.77 -1.64
CA ARG A 97 -21.06 -19.15 -2.18
C ARG A 97 -20.07 -20.11 -1.47
N LEU A 98 -19.09 -19.59 -0.74
CA LEU A 98 -18.27 -20.40 0.15
C LEU A 98 -19.15 -20.96 1.28
N PRO A 99 -18.91 -22.20 1.75
CA PRO A 99 -19.73 -22.83 2.79
C PRO A 99 -19.82 -21.98 4.06
N ALA A 100 -21.05 -21.74 4.54
CA ALA A 100 -21.31 -20.85 5.67
C ALA A 100 -20.54 -21.28 6.94
N GLY A 101 -20.51 -22.60 7.25
CA GLY A 101 -19.78 -23.12 8.39
C GLY A 101 -18.27 -22.80 8.31
N LYS A 102 -17.66 -22.93 7.11
CA LYS A 102 -16.24 -22.57 6.94
C LYS A 102 -15.99 -21.05 7.06
N ARG A 103 -16.90 -20.21 6.55
CA ARG A 103 -16.80 -18.76 6.71
C ARG A 103 -16.93 -18.33 8.19
N ALA A 104 -17.76 -19.02 8.97
CA ALA A 104 -17.93 -18.76 10.39
C ALA A 104 -16.73 -19.20 11.26
N MET A 105 -15.85 -20.07 10.74
CA MET A 105 -14.61 -20.48 11.42
C MET A 105 -13.47 -19.47 11.29
N VAL A 106 -13.59 -18.48 10.41
CA VAL A 106 -12.57 -17.46 10.22
C VAL A 106 -12.50 -16.58 11.46
N LYS A 107 -11.32 -16.50 12.08
CA LYS A 107 -11.04 -15.73 13.30
C LYS A 107 -10.60 -14.30 13.01
N SER A 108 -9.85 -14.08 11.91
CA SER A 108 -9.43 -12.75 11.54
C SER A 108 -9.30 -12.57 10.02
N VAL A 109 -9.55 -11.35 9.56
CA VAL A 109 -9.31 -10.93 8.17
C VAL A 109 -8.50 -9.64 8.15
N THR A 110 -7.29 -9.70 7.59
CA THR A 110 -6.46 -8.53 7.34
C THR A 110 -6.92 -7.89 6.02
N MET A 111 -7.12 -6.58 6.03
CA MET A 111 -7.67 -5.84 4.88
C MET A 111 -7.13 -4.42 4.80
N ASP A 112 -7.29 -3.79 3.64
CA ASP A 112 -7.06 -2.35 3.46
C ASP A 112 -8.10 -1.51 4.21
N MET A 113 -7.73 -0.27 4.52
CA MET A 113 -8.60 0.73 5.15
C MET A 113 -9.60 1.30 4.14
N SER A 114 -10.61 0.52 3.78
CA SER A 114 -11.70 0.99 2.93
C SER A 114 -13.06 0.52 3.44
N ASN A 115 -14.07 1.39 3.35
CA ASN A 115 -15.44 1.06 3.72
C ASN A 115 -15.98 -0.15 2.93
N SER A 116 -15.51 -0.33 1.71
CA SER A 116 -15.84 -1.46 0.85
C SER A 116 -15.37 -2.76 1.48
N MET A 117 -14.10 -2.82 1.91
CA MET A 117 -13.50 -4.01 2.55
C MET A 117 -14.16 -4.34 3.87
N TYR A 118 -14.43 -3.32 4.72
CA TYR A 118 -15.18 -3.51 5.98
C TYR A 118 -16.55 -4.15 5.73
N LYS A 119 -17.30 -3.64 4.74
CA LYS A 119 -18.59 -4.19 4.35
C LYS A 119 -18.51 -5.64 3.90
N ILE A 120 -17.52 -5.96 3.06
CA ILE A 120 -17.29 -7.32 2.54
C ILE A 120 -16.98 -8.27 3.69
N VAL A 121 -15.99 -7.96 4.54
CA VAL A 121 -15.57 -8.82 5.64
C VAL A 121 -16.70 -9.07 6.62
N ARG A 122 -17.40 -8.01 7.06
CA ARG A 122 -18.53 -8.11 7.98
C ARG A 122 -19.65 -9.01 7.46
N LYS A 123 -19.93 -8.94 6.14
CA LYS A 123 -21.03 -9.74 5.53
C LYS A 123 -20.61 -11.18 5.20
N CYS A 124 -19.34 -11.41 4.91
CA CYS A 124 -18.86 -12.73 4.48
C CYS A 124 -18.28 -13.56 5.61
N PHE A 125 -17.66 -12.95 6.63
CA PHE A 125 -16.96 -13.60 7.73
C PHE A 125 -17.45 -13.04 9.07
N PRO A 126 -18.65 -13.44 9.53
CA PRO A 126 -19.37 -12.77 10.62
C PRO A 126 -18.63 -12.82 11.98
N ASN A 127 -17.81 -13.83 12.20
CA ASN A 127 -17.07 -14.03 13.47
C ASN A 127 -15.63 -13.51 13.40
N ALA A 128 -15.21 -12.99 12.25
CA ALA A 128 -13.83 -12.59 12.05
C ALA A 128 -13.55 -11.19 12.63
N GLU A 129 -12.48 -11.09 13.39
CA GLU A 129 -11.87 -9.81 13.75
C GLU A 129 -11.33 -9.13 12.49
N GLN A 130 -11.66 -7.86 12.30
CA GLN A 130 -11.22 -7.05 11.18
C GLN A 130 -9.88 -6.39 11.57
N ILE A 131 -8.82 -6.72 10.84
CA ILE A 131 -7.47 -6.22 11.09
C ILE A 131 -7.05 -5.34 9.91
N VAL A 132 -6.70 -4.09 10.21
CA VAL A 132 -6.16 -3.18 9.18
C VAL A 132 -4.74 -3.60 8.82
N ASP A 133 -4.43 -3.64 7.52
CA ASP A 133 -3.09 -3.89 7.06
C ASP A 133 -2.17 -2.70 7.36
N ARG A 134 -1.18 -2.93 8.22
CA ARG A 134 -0.16 -1.94 8.59
C ARG A 134 0.58 -1.35 7.39
N PHE A 135 0.70 -2.12 6.31
CA PHE A 135 1.40 -1.66 5.11
C PHE A 135 0.67 -0.49 4.45
N HIS A 136 -0.66 -0.54 4.39
CA HIS A 136 -1.47 0.55 3.85
C HIS A 136 -1.40 1.81 4.73
N VAL A 137 -1.37 1.65 6.06
CA VAL A 137 -1.17 2.78 6.99
C VAL A 137 0.19 3.44 6.77
N GLN A 138 1.24 2.63 6.67
CA GLN A 138 2.59 3.12 6.44
C GLN A 138 2.73 3.81 5.08
N LYS A 139 2.08 3.27 4.06
CA LYS A 139 2.02 3.87 2.72
C LYS A 139 1.37 5.24 2.75
N LEU A 140 0.22 5.39 3.43
CA LEU A 140 -0.44 6.70 3.57
C LEU A 140 0.49 7.76 4.20
N MET A 141 1.28 7.37 5.21
CA MET A 141 2.27 8.27 5.80
C MET A 141 3.35 8.70 4.81
N TYR A 142 3.87 7.76 4.02
CA TYR A 142 4.87 8.10 3.01
C TYR A 142 4.28 8.93 1.87
N ASP A 143 3.04 8.67 1.47
CA ASP A 143 2.35 9.45 0.45
C ASP A 143 2.17 10.90 0.95
N ALA A 144 1.70 11.12 2.19
CA ALA A 144 1.60 12.45 2.79
C ALA A 144 2.96 13.17 2.90
N LEU A 145 4.02 12.45 3.22
CA LEU A 145 5.37 13.01 3.24
C LEU A 145 5.86 13.41 1.83
N GLN A 146 5.48 12.66 0.81
CA GLN A 146 5.76 13.04 -0.59
C GLN A 146 4.94 14.27 -1.01
N ASP A 147 3.70 14.40 -0.57
CA ASP A 147 2.87 15.57 -0.86
C ASP A 147 3.47 16.83 -0.21
N LEU A 148 3.91 16.76 1.06
CA LEU A 148 4.64 17.83 1.72
C LEU A 148 5.93 18.20 0.96
N ARG A 149 6.70 17.20 0.50
CA ARG A 149 7.89 17.43 -0.35
C ARG A 149 7.53 18.14 -1.66
N ILE A 150 6.41 17.75 -2.28
CA ILE A 150 5.95 18.38 -3.53
C ILE A 150 5.55 19.84 -3.28
N LYS A 151 4.88 20.14 -2.19
CA LYS A 151 4.54 21.51 -1.76
C LYS A 151 5.81 22.37 -1.65
N HIS A 152 6.78 21.94 -0.85
CA HIS A 152 8.06 22.66 -0.75
C HIS A 152 8.81 22.77 -2.08
N ARG A 153 8.73 21.76 -2.94
CA ARG A 153 9.31 21.83 -4.28
C ARG A 153 8.68 22.95 -5.11
N TRP A 154 7.36 23.14 -5.03
CA TRP A 154 6.70 24.24 -5.75
C TRP A 154 7.11 25.60 -5.20
N GLU A 155 7.23 25.75 -3.89
CA GLU A 155 7.73 26.96 -3.22
C GLU A 155 9.16 27.30 -3.70
N VAL A 156 10.05 26.32 -3.69
CA VAL A 156 11.44 26.46 -4.20
C VAL A 156 11.48 26.84 -5.67
N MET A 157 10.61 26.24 -6.48
CA MET A 157 10.55 26.58 -7.92
C MET A 157 10.02 27.99 -8.18
N ALA A 158 9.03 28.42 -7.40
CA ALA A 158 8.49 29.77 -7.50
C ALA A 158 9.55 30.81 -7.15
N GLU A 159 10.33 30.56 -6.06
CA GLU A 159 11.42 31.43 -5.67
C GLU A 159 12.56 31.47 -6.70
N ASP A 160 12.99 30.31 -7.22
CA ASP A 160 14.00 30.24 -8.28
C ASP A 160 13.58 31.04 -9.52
N ASN A 161 12.31 30.94 -9.92
CA ASN A 161 11.76 31.68 -11.05
C ASN A 161 11.72 33.20 -10.77
N ARG A 162 11.34 33.60 -9.56
CA ARG A 162 11.35 35.01 -9.12
C ARG A 162 12.76 35.58 -9.18
N MET A 163 13.73 34.87 -8.68
CA MET A 163 15.13 35.30 -8.68
C MET A 163 15.67 35.42 -10.10
N ARG A 164 15.35 34.47 -10.99
CA ARG A 164 15.73 34.54 -12.43
C ARG A 164 15.16 35.78 -13.09
N ALA A 165 13.91 36.13 -12.86
CA ALA A 165 13.28 37.30 -13.39
C ALA A 165 13.97 38.60 -12.91
N LEU A 166 14.22 38.71 -11.61
CA LEU A 166 14.92 39.86 -11.01
C LEU A 166 16.33 40.08 -11.59
N TYR A 167 17.09 38.99 -11.77
CA TYR A 167 18.44 39.07 -12.33
C TYR A 167 18.41 39.46 -13.80
N LYS A 168 17.43 38.93 -14.54
CA LYS A 168 17.22 39.28 -15.96
C LYS A 168 16.88 40.76 -16.13
N GLU A 169 16.03 41.33 -15.28
CA GLU A 169 15.71 42.78 -15.30
C GLU A 169 16.95 43.65 -15.04
N LYS A 170 17.88 43.15 -14.21
CA LYS A 170 19.15 43.81 -13.91
C LYS A 170 20.24 43.56 -14.96
N GLY A 171 19.97 42.77 -16.00
CA GLY A 171 20.97 42.40 -17.02
C GLY A 171 22.05 41.46 -16.48
N LEU A 172 21.80 40.75 -15.37
CA LEU A 172 22.74 39.85 -14.71
C LEU A 172 22.37 38.40 -14.95
N GLU A 173 23.37 37.50 -14.92
CA GLU A 173 23.19 36.07 -14.98
C GLU A 173 22.87 35.55 -13.57
N TYR A 174 21.71 34.86 -13.41
CA TYR A 174 21.37 34.18 -12.17
C TYR A 174 22.08 32.84 -12.05
N LYS A 175 22.84 32.65 -10.97
CA LYS A 175 23.47 31.36 -10.61
C LYS A 175 22.87 30.88 -9.30
N PRO A 176 22.14 29.75 -9.29
CA PRO A 176 21.57 29.21 -8.04
C PRO A 176 22.70 28.76 -7.08
N GLU A 177 22.42 28.89 -5.77
CA GLU A 177 23.32 28.40 -4.71
C GLU A 177 23.55 26.89 -4.87
N ILE A 178 24.81 26.47 -4.78
CA ILE A 178 25.20 25.04 -4.67
C ILE A 178 25.34 24.72 -3.19
N LEU A 179 24.54 23.77 -2.73
CA LEU A 179 24.50 23.32 -1.35
C LEU A 179 25.70 22.38 -1.05
N SER A 180 25.98 22.15 0.25
CA SER A 180 27.10 21.28 0.65
C SER A 180 27.04 19.84 0.11
N CYS A 181 25.84 19.36 -0.25
CA CYS A 181 25.67 18.06 -0.90
C CYS A 181 25.92 18.07 -2.43
N GLY A 182 26.35 19.21 -3.00
CA GLY A 182 26.62 19.38 -4.44
C GLY A 182 25.38 19.61 -5.31
N ASP A 183 24.20 19.70 -4.74
CA ASP A 183 22.96 19.96 -5.45
C ASP A 183 22.53 21.44 -5.29
N THR A 184 21.79 21.97 -6.26
CA THR A 184 20.95 23.15 -6.01
C THR A 184 19.73 22.73 -5.18
N LEU A 185 19.08 23.71 -4.51
CA LEU A 185 17.88 23.41 -3.71
C LEU A 185 16.78 22.75 -4.56
N LYS A 186 16.60 23.16 -5.80
CA LYS A 186 15.68 22.57 -6.76
C LYS A 186 16.03 21.11 -7.09
N GLN A 187 17.32 20.79 -7.28
CA GLN A 187 17.80 19.43 -7.52
C GLN A 187 17.62 18.55 -6.27
N LEU A 188 17.92 19.09 -5.09
CA LEU A 188 17.72 18.42 -3.82
C LEU A 188 16.28 17.95 -3.65
N MET A 189 15.28 18.85 -3.89
CA MET A 189 13.86 18.53 -3.77
C MET A 189 13.38 17.44 -4.74
N VAL A 190 14.04 17.23 -5.87
CA VAL A 190 13.76 16.11 -6.79
C VAL A 190 14.44 14.83 -6.28
N ARG A 191 15.71 14.90 -5.92
CA ARG A 191 16.56 13.74 -5.59
C ARG A 191 16.25 13.13 -4.23
N CYS A 192 15.64 13.89 -3.31
CA CYS A 192 15.30 13.41 -1.98
C CYS A 192 14.06 12.49 -1.92
N SER A 193 13.27 12.37 -2.99
CA SER A 193 12.04 11.59 -2.99
C SER A 193 12.23 10.14 -2.51
N ARG A 194 13.29 9.47 -2.96
CA ARG A 194 13.58 8.08 -2.61
C ARG A 194 14.16 7.90 -1.21
N LEU A 195 14.91 8.87 -0.70
CA LEU A 195 15.47 8.77 0.65
C LEU A 195 14.39 8.89 1.72
N LEU A 196 13.33 9.65 1.46
CA LEU A 196 12.22 9.87 2.41
C LEU A 196 11.35 8.62 2.64
N VAL A 197 11.44 7.61 1.80
CA VAL A 197 10.72 6.32 1.96
C VAL A 197 11.63 5.16 2.39
N ARG A 198 12.88 5.44 2.73
CA ARG A 198 13.86 4.47 3.20
C ARG A 198 14.26 4.75 4.64
N LYS A 199 14.73 3.73 5.35
CA LYS A 199 15.33 3.90 6.68
C LYS A 199 16.71 4.55 6.55
N PRO A 200 17.18 5.32 7.56
CA PRO A 200 18.50 5.95 7.51
C PRO A 200 19.67 4.98 7.27
N ASN A 201 19.56 3.77 7.82
CA ASN A 201 20.58 2.73 7.65
C ASN A 201 20.67 2.17 6.22
N ASP A 202 19.64 2.39 5.41
CA ASP A 202 19.57 1.95 4.02
C ASP A 202 19.98 3.06 3.02
N TRP A 203 20.42 4.22 3.54
CA TRP A 203 20.87 5.33 2.70
C TRP A 203 22.31 5.13 2.23
N THR A 204 22.56 5.52 1.00
CA THR A 204 23.93 5.70 0.50
C THR A 204 24.56 6.95 1.14
N GLU A 205 25.88 7.08 1.09
CA GLU A 205 26.57 8.30 1.57
C GLU A 205 25.98 9.58 0.95
N SER A 206 25.78 9.58 -0.36
CA SER A 206 25.17 10.70 -1.07
C SER A 206 23.73 11.01 -0.62
N GLN A 207 22.96 10.01 -0.23
CA GLN A 207 21.61 10.19 0.35
C GLN A 207 21.70 10.74 1.77
N THR A 208 22.67 10.31 2.55
CA THR A 208 22.93 10.82 3.91
C THR A 208 23.28 12.30 3.90
N GLU A 209 24.16 12.72 3.00
CA GLU A 209 24.53 14.14 2.88
C GLU A 209 23.34 14.99 2.41
N ARG A 210 22.56 14.50 1.45
CA ARG A 210 21.29 15.17 1.04
C ARG A 210 20.29 15.27 2.18
N ALA A 211 20.15 14.22 2.99
CA ALA A 211 19.22 14.22 4.13
C ALA A 211 19.62 15.27 5.18
N LYS A 212 20.92 15.41 5.47
CA LYS A 212 21.42 16.45 6.41
C LYS A 212 21.01 17.84 5.95
N VAL A 213 21.26 18.17 4.69
CA VAL A 213 20.91 19.47 4.11
C VAL A 213 19.40 19.67 4.05
N LEU A 214 18.65 18.66 3.61
CA LEU A 214 17.19 18.70 3.51
C LEU A 214 16.56 18.99 4.88
N PHE A 215 16.94 18.25 5.89
CA PHE A 215 16.36 18.36 7.24
C PHE A 215 16.79 19.62 7.99
N CYS A 216 17.92 20.22 7.60
CA CYS A 216 18.30 21.54 8.08
C CYS A 216 17.44 22.65 7.46
N ARG A 217 17.14 22.56 6.16
CA ARG A 217 16.35 23.56 5.42
C ARG A 217 14.84 23.42 5.64
N PHE A 218 14.35 22.20 5.87
CA PHE A 218 12.94 21.85 6.04
C PHE A 218 12.73 21.02 7.32
N PRO A 219 12.67 21.68 8.49
CA PRO A 219 12.51 20.97 9.79
C PRO A 219 11.21 20.18 9.90
N ASP A 220 10.13 20.65 9.28
CA ASP A 220 8.85 19.95 9.20
C ASP A 220 8.97 18.61 8.47
N MET A 221 9.66 18.57 7.32
CA MET A 221 9.94 17.31 6.61
C MET A 221 10.74 16.33 7.48
N LYS A 222 11.68 16.82 8.28
CA LYS A 222 12.44 16.02 9.23
C LYS A 222 11.52 15.34 10.23
N GLU A 223 10.66 16.12 10.88
CA GLU A 223 9.74 15.61 11.91
C GLU A 223 8.77 14.58 11.33
N PHE A 224 8.12 14.88 10.21
CA PHE A 224 7.20 13.94 9.60
C PHE A 224 7.89 12.67 9.09
N TYR A 225 9.13 12.77 8.61
CA TYR A 225 9.93 11.59 8.26
C TYR A 225 10.16 10.69 9.48
N TYR A 226 10.56 11.25 10.62
CA TYR A 226 10.76 10.46 11.85
C TYR A 226 9.44 9.95 12.45
N LEU A 227 8.35 10.70 12.33
CA LEU A 227 7.01 10.23 12.69
C LEU A 227 6.58 9.03 11.85
N ALA A 228 6.86 9.04 10.53
CA ALA A 228 6.58 7.89 9.66
C ALA A 228 7.40 6.65 10.05
N LEU A 229 8.69 6.81 10.37
CA LEU A 229 9.54 5.72 10.86
C LEU A 229 9.05 5.18 12.22
N ARG A 230 8.65 6.08 13.13
CA ARG A 230 8.13 5.71 14.46
C ARG A 230 6.85 4.91 14.35
N LEU A 231 5.94 5.29 13.46
CA LEU A 231 4.72 4.52 13.19
C LEU A 231 5.04 3.11 12.75
N GLY A 232 5.94 2.95 11.79
CA GLY A 232 6.40 1.63 11.32
C GLY A 232 7.01 0.79 12.46
N LYS A 233 7.75 1.43 13.36
CA LYS A 233 8.33 0.78 14.53
C LYS A 233 7.26 0.34 15.53
N ILE A 234 6.23 1.15 15.80
CA ILE A 234 5.12 0.77 16.68
C ILE A 234 4.43 -0.49 16.15
N TYR A 235 4.19 -0.59 14.85
CA TYR A 235 3.57 -1.78 14.25
C TYR A 235 4.50 -3.01 14.20
N SER A 236 5.81 -2.83 14.28
CA SER A 236 6.77 -3.95 14.19
C SER A 236 7.17 -4.50 15.55
N ASP A 237 7.27 -3.64 16.58
CA ASP A 237 7.85 -4.00 17.86
C ASP A 237 6.80 -4.45 18.90
N TYR A 238 5.51 -4.23 18.64
CA TYR A 238 4.45 -4.49 19.62
C TYR A 238 3.35 -5.40 19.03
N ASP A 239 3.43 -6.67 19.38
CA ASP A 239 2.37 -7.65 19.08
C ASP A 239 1.15 -7.51 20.02
N ASN A 240 1.37 -6.96 21.23
CA ASN A 240 0.32 -6.74 22.21
C ASN A 240 -0.40 -5.40 21.95
N LYS A 241 -1.70 -5.48 21.65
CA LYS A 241 -2.58 -4.33 21.36
C LYS A 241 -2.65 -3.35 22.53
N ASP A 242 -2.62 -3.81 23.76
CA ASP A 242 -2.73 -2.95 24.95
C ASP A 242 -1.49 -2.09 25.16
N VAL A 243 -0.34 -2.55 24.68
CA VAL A 243 0.92 -1.77 24.65
C VAL A 243 1.00 -0.87 23.43
N ALA A 244 0.52 -1.31 22.28
CA ALA A 244 0.55 -0.55 21.04
C ALA A 244 -0.39 0.67 21.07
N ARG A 245 -1.61 0.52 21.63
CA ARG A 245 -2.63 1.59 21.69
C ARG A 245 -2.16 2.89 22.34
N PRO A 246 -1.59 2.91 23.57
CA PRO A 246 -1.07 4.15 24.17
C PRO A 246 0.02 4.81 23.33
N LYS A 247 0.89 4.01 22.69
CA LYS A 247 1.96 4.54 21.82
C LYS A 247 1.41 5.14 20.54
N LEU A 248 0.39 4.54 19.96
CA LEU A 248 -0.33 5.11 18.81
C LEU A 248 -1.04 6.42 19.21
N ALA A 249 -1.69 6.48 20.37
CA ALA A 249 -2.33 7.71 20.86
C ALA A 249 -1.32 8.86 21.02
N LEU A 250 -0.16 8.60 21.63
CA LEU A 250 0.92 9.56 21.73
C LEU A 250 1.45 10.00 20.38
N TRP A 251 1.58 9.07 19.45
CA TRP A 251 2.00 9.35 18.08
C TRP A 251 0.97 10.24 17.35
N PHE A 252 -0.33 9.97 17.48
CA PHE A 252 -1.39 10.80 16.93
C PHE A 252 -1.33 12.23 17.47
N ASN A 253 -1.22 12.41 18.78
CA ASN A 253 -1.08 13.73 19.41
C ASN A 253 0.11 14.51 18.83
N GLN A 254 1.23 13.84 18.58
CA GLN A 254 2.41 14.49 17.98
C GLN A 254 2.15 14.96 16.55
N VAL A 255 1.46 14.15 15.73
CA VAL A 255 1.12 14.55 14.35
C VAL A 255 0.13 15.72 14.35
N GLU A 256 -0.87 15.71 15.25
CA GLU A 256 -1.85 16.81 15.40
C GLU A 256 -1.22 18.14 15.80
N GLN A 257 -0.22 18.11 16.69
CA GLN A 257 0.49 19.33 17.14
C GLN A 257 1.15 20.10 15.99
N TRP A 258 1.56 19.42 14.94
CA TRP A 258 2.16 20.05 13.77
C TRP A 258 1.15 20.68 12.81
N ASN A 259 -0.14 20.36 12.94
CA ASN A 259 -1.26 20.90 12.16
C ASN A 259 -0.98 20.98 10.64
N CYS A 260 -0.34 19.95 10.09
CA CYS A 260 0.00 19.86 8.68
C CYS A 260 -1.16 19.25 7.90
N GLU A 261 -1.67 19.95 6.90
CA GLU A 261 -2.87 19.57 6.16
C GLU A 261 -2.71 18.20 5.47
N GLU A 262 -1.54 17.93 4.92
CA GLU A 262 -1.21 16.68 4.23
C GLU A 262 -1.33 15.47 5.16
N PHE A 263 -1.00 15.62 6.43
CA PHE A 263 -1.07 14.56 7.45
C PHE A 263 -2.42 14.47 8.16
N ASN A 264 -3.24 15.53 8.15
CA ASN A 264 -4.58 15.49 8.73
C ASN A 264 -5.48 14.42 8.09
N THR A 265 -5.32 14.17 6.79
CA THR A 265 -6.03 13.11 6.09
C THR A 265 -5.62 11.72 6.60
N VAL A 266 -4.32 11.51 6.85
CA VAL A 266 -3.79 10.26 7.40
C VAL A 266 -4.37 10.01 8.79
N ILE A 267 -4.34 11.02 9.67
CA ILE A 267 -4.89 10.95 11.03
C ILE A 267 -6.37 10.57 10.99
N LYS A 268 -7.17 11.32 10.23
CA LYS A 268 -8.62 11.07 10.10
C LYS A 268 -8.89 9.65 9.62
N THR A 269 -8.15 9.19 8.61
CA THR A 269 -8.28 7.83 8.09
C THR A 269 -7.92 6.80 9.15
N CYS A 270 -6.79 6.96 9.84
CA CYS A 270 -6.38 6.04 10.91
C CYS A 270 -7.38 6.02 12.07
N LEU A 271 -7.88 7.16 12.52
CA LEU A 271 -8.85 7.25 13.62
C LEU A 271 -10.19 6.61 13.27
N LEU A 272 -10.69 6.79 12.05
CA LEU A 272 -11.93 6.14 11.60
C LEU A 272 -11.89 4.62 11.68
N TYR A 273 -10.70 4.02 11.49
CA TYR A 273 -10.53 2.59 11.39
C TYR A 273 -9.88 1.93 12.61
N THR A 274 -9.32 2.73 13.55
CA THR A 274 -8.74 2.23 14.80
C THR A 274 -9.63 2.46 16.01
N SER A 275 -10.63 3.35 15.92
CA SER A 275 -11.61 3.56 16.98
C SER A 275 -12.62 2.40 17.00
N PRO A 276 -12.96 1.86 18.20
CA PRO A 276 -14.06 0.93 18.31
C PRO A 276 -15.34 1.58 17.78
N SER A 277 -16.11 0.84 16.97
CA SER A 277 -17.37 1.33 16.45
C SER A 277 -18.28 1.77 17.62
N PRO A 278 -18.99 2.92 17.55
CA PRO A 278 -19.91 3.33 18.60
C PRO A 278 -21.02 2.31 18.92
N ARG A 279 -21.12 1.24 18.13
CA ARG A 279 -22.08 0.14 18.33
C ARG A 279 -21.56 -1.00 19.20
N ASP A 280 -20.28 -1.00 19.55
CA ASP A 280 -19.68 -2.05 20.41
C ASP A 280 -19.79 -1.70 21.90
N SER A 281 -20.39 -0.54 22.24
CA SER A 281 -20.61 -0.05 23.61
C SER A 281 -22.05 -0.27 24.14
N THR A 282 -22.89 -1.00 23.43
CA THR A 282 -24.25 -1.36 23.92
C THR A 282 -24.41 -2.88 23.91
N SER A 283 -23.96 -3.49 24.96
CA SER A 283 -24.46 -4.80 25.47
C SER A 283 -24.27 -4.86 26.96
#